data_f855c59dd83799f16e8e23c577119e3b
#
_entry.id   f855c59dd83799f16e8e23c577119e3b
#
_cell.length_a   1.000
_cell.length_b   1.000
_cell.length_c   1.000
_cell.angle_alpha   90.00
_cell.angle_beta   90.00
_cell.angle_gamma   90.00
#
_symmetry.space_group_name_H-M   'P 1'
#
loop_
_entity.id
_entity.type
_entity.pdbx_description
1 polymer ?
#
loop_
_entity_poly.entity_id
_entity_poly.type
_entity_poly.pdbx_seq_one_letter_code
_entity_poly.pdbx_strand_id
1 'polypeptide(L)'
;MKYSYYPGCTLRNKAKDLDEYARASARALGFELEEIEDWQCCGGVYPLGTDEIATKLSSVRALNQAKEKGQDLVTICSACHHVIKRVNDDMKNVEDIRTRANNYMQLDEPYAGETTVLHYLEVLRDRVGFDKLKEKVVNPLTGKKIGAYYGCLLLRPGKIMAFDDPENPTIMEDFIRALGAEPVIYPYRNECCGGYISLKEKDMSQNMCQKIEDSAKGFGADMLITACPLCKYNLNKNASSELPVYYFTELLSEALGVKEEVAK
;
A
#
# COMPACT_ATOMS: atom_id res chain seq x y z
N MET A 1 14.88 -0.10 -14.05
CA MET A 1 13.64 -0.90 -14.17
C MET A 1 12.47 0.07 -14.26
N LYS A 2 11.44 -0.25 -15.07
CA LYS A 2 10.22 0.56 -15.18
C LYS A 2 9.01 -0.27 -14.75
N TYR A 3 8.07 0.36 -14.08
CA TYR A 3 6.82 -0.25 -13.63
C TYR A 3 5.64 0.61 -14.05
N SER A 4 4.55 -0.02 -14.48
CA SER A 4 3.26 0.65 -14.60
C SER A 4 2.79 1.02 -13.20
N TYR A 5 2.45 2.28 -12.99
CA TYR A 5 2.14 2.80 -11.67
C TYR A 5 0.68 3.23 -11.55
N TYR A 6 0.01 2.69 -10.53
CA TYR A 6 -1.35 3.07 -10.17
C TYR A 6 -1.34 3.92 -8.89
N PRO A 7 -1.47 5.25 -8.96
CA PRO A 7 -1.41 6.13 -7.80
C PRO A 7 -2.61 5.97 -6.86
N GLY A 8 -3.81 5.83 -7.43
CA GLY A 8 -5.05 5.80 -6.66
C GLY A 8 -5.54 7.18 -6.25
N CYS A 9 -6.85 7.25 -5.92
CA CYS A 9 -7.57 8.52 -5.74
C CYS A 9 -7.08 9.36 -4.56
N THR A 10 -6.69 8.75 -3.44
CA THR A 10 -6.23 9.46 -2.24
C THR A 10 -4.90 10.16 -2.47
N LEU A 11 -3.94 9.44 -3.06
CA LEU A 11 -2.60 9.95 -3.35
C LEU A 11 -2.62 11.02 -4.44
N ARG A 12 -3.53 10.88 -5.41
CA ARG A 12 -3.68 11.90 -6.47
C ARG A 12 -4.32 13.21 -5.98
N ASN A 13 -5.08 13.18 -4.89
CA ASN A 13 -5.85 14.35 -4.43
C ASN A 13 -5.46 14.85 -3.03
N LYS A 14 -5.66 14.03 -2.01
CA LYS A 14 -5.57 14.45 -0.59
C LYS A 14 -4.19 14.26 0.05
N ALA A 15 -3.36 13.40 -0.53
CA ALA A 15 -2.06 13.03 0.00
C ALA A 15 -1.02 12.96 -1.14
N LYS A 16 -0.92 14.04 -1.91
CA LYS A 16 -0.03 14.15 -3.07
C LYS A 16 1.43 14.05 -2.68
N ASP A 17 1.77 14.59 -1.54
CA ASP A 17 3.10 14.52 -0.93
C ASP A 17 3.59 13.08 -0.79
N LEU A 18 2.71 12.16 -0.39
CA LEU A 18 3.06 10.74 -0.24
C LEU A 18 3.38 10.07 -1.59
N ASP A 19 2.70 10.48 -2.67
CA ASP A 19 2.99 10.04 -4.04
C ASP A 19 4.33 10.60 -4.52
N GLU A 20 4.56 11.88 -4.30
CA GLU A 20 5.80 12.57 -4.70
C GLU A 20 7.02 11.97 -3.97
N TYR A 21 6.91 11.68 -2.68
CA TYR A 21 7.95 10.96 -1.92
C TYR A 21 8.25 9.58 -2.51
N ALA A 22 7.21 8.83 -2.92
CA ALA A 22 7.40 7.53 -3.57
C ALA A 22 8.16 7.66 -4.89
N ARG A 23 7.78 8.63 -5.74
CA ARG A 23 8.43 8.86 -7.04
C ARG A 23 9.87 9.33 -6.89
N ALA A 24 10.14 10.25 -5.95
CA ALA A 24 11.50 10.71 -5.66
C ALA A 24 12.39 9.56 -5.16
N SER A 25 11.87 8.77 -4.21
CA SER A 25 12.57 7.60 -3.67
C SER A 25 12.82 6.52 -4.74
N ALA A 26 11.86 6.28 -5.65
CA ALA A 26 12.04 5.34 -6.76
C ALA A 26 13.20 5.74 -7.66
N ARG A 27 13.27 7.03 -8.04
CA ARG A 27 14.38 7.55 -8.86
C ARG A 27 15.73 7.39 -8.16
N ALA A 28 15.81 7.72 -6.87
CA ALA A 28 17.02 7.55 -6.07
C ALA A 28 17.49 6.08 -5.98
N LEU A 29 16.55 5.16 -5.98
CA LEU A 29 16.79 3.72 -5.96
C LEU A 29 17.00 3.09 -7.34
N GLY A 30 16.90 3.86 -8.42
CA GLY A 30 17.20 3.44 -9.79
C GLY A 30 16.06 2.72 -10.51
N PHE A 31 14.81 2.99 -10.13
CA PHE A 31 13.64 2.54 -10.88
C PHE A 31 12.63 3.66 -11.11
N GLU A 32 11.77 3.49 -12.08
CA GLU A 32 10.79 4.48 -12.54
C GLU A 32 9.36 3.98 -12.36
N LEU A 33 8.49 4.86 -11.88
CA LEU A 33 7.06 4.65 -11.76
C LEU A 33 6.37 5.41 -12.90
N GLU A 34 6.00 4.70 -13.96
CA GLU A 34 5.26 5.24 -15.10
C GLU A 34 3.76 5.17 -14.82
N GLU A 35 3.15 6.33 -14.57
CA GLU A 35 1.71 6.37 -14.28
C GLU A 35 0.90 5.84 -15.47
N ILE A 36 -0.02 4.93 -15.21
CA ILE A 36 -0.95 4.44 -16.21
C ILE A 36 -1.95 5.53 -16.60
N GLU A 37 -2.30 5.57 -17.87
CA GLU A 37 -3.25 6.55 -18.40
C GLU A 37 -4.68 6.17 -18.02
N ASP A 38 -5.57 7.16 -17.93
CA ASP A 38 -7.03 6.97 -17.75
C ASP A 38 -7.43 6.02 -16.61
N TRP A 39 -6.61 5.89 -15.57
CA TRP A 39 -6.95 5.09 -14.42
C TRP A 39 -8.16 5.69 -13.67
N GLN A 40 -8.99 4.83 -13.13
CA GLN A 40 -10.15 5.19 -12.32
C GLN A 40 -9.96 4.67 -10.90
N CYS A 41 -10.72 5.21 -9.94
CA CYS A 41 -10.66 4.71 -8.56
C CYS A 41 -10.91 3.21 -8.50
N CYS A 42 -10.08 2.49 -7.72
CA CYS A 42 -10.21 1.04 -7.52
C CYS A 42 -11.51 0.61 -6.82
N GLY A 43 -12.27 1.58 -6.31
CA GLY A 43 -13.51 1.34 -5.59
C GLY A 43 -13.36 1.04 -4.10
N GLY A 44 -12.15 0.86 -3.56
CA GLY A 44 -11.86 0.66 -2.14
C GLY A 44 -12.76 -0.33 -1.39
N VAL A 45 -14.02 0.05 -1.18
CA VAL A 45 -15.09 -0.74 -0.57
C VAL A 45 -15.94 -1.51 -1.60
N TYR A 46 -15.36 -1.92 -2.71
CA TYR A 46 -16.05 -2.63 -3.78
C TYR A 46 -16.90 -3.84 -3.34
N PRO A 47 -16.58 -4.58 -2.26
CA PRO A 47 -17.44 -5.67 -1.80
C PRO A 47 -18.84 -5.24 -1.36
N LEU A 48 -19.05 -3.94 -1.15
CA LEU A 48 -20.37 -3.35 -0.85
C LEU A 48 -21.12 -2.90 -2.12
N GLY A 49 -20.49 -3.00 -3.28
CA GLY A 49 -21.14 -2.70 -4.55
C GLY A 49 -22.17 -3.75 -4.92
N THR A 50 -23.27 -3.31 -5.52
CA THR A 50 -24.38 -4.20 -5.95
C THR A 50 -24.10 -4.89 -7.28
N ASP A 51 -23.22 -4.33 -8.11
CA ASP A 51 -22.81 -4.93 -9.38
C ASP A 51 -21.38 -5.49 -9.27
N GLU A 52 -21.27 -6.80 -9.30
CA GLU A 52 -20.00 -7.49 -9.15
C GLU A 52 -19.03 -7.20 -10.29
N ILE A 53 -19.50 -7.04 -11.52
CA ILE A 53 -18.62 -6.80 -12.67
C ILE A 53 -18.23 -5.33 -12.76
N ALA A 54 -19.18 -4.40 -12.67
CA ALA A 54 -18.91 -2.96 -12.76
C ALA A 54 -17.86 -2.51 -11.75
N THR A 55 -17.87 -3.06 -10.53
CA THR A 55 -16.89 -2.74 -9.47
C THR A 55 -15.46 -3.19 -9.79
N LYS A 56 -15.27 -4.10 -10.75
CA LYS A 56 -13.96 -4.64 -11.13
C LYS A 56 -13.35 -3.96 -12.37
N LEU A 57 -14.17 -3.32 -13.22
CA LEU A 57 -13.73 -2.84 -14.54
C LEU A 57 -12.59 -1.83 -14.49
N SER A 58 -12.57 -0.93 -13.50
CA SER A 58 -11.47 0.03 -13.33
C SER A 58 -10.13 -0.67 -13.08
N SER A 59 -10.14 -1.73 -12.27
CA SER A 59 -8.95 -2.54 -12.00
C SER A 59 -8.53 -3.35 -13.23
N VAL A 60 -9.49 -3.94 -13.96
CA VAL A 60 -9.20 -4.70 -15.20
C VAL A 60 -8.56 -3.78 -16.23
N ARG A 61 -9.06 -2.56 -16.40
CA ARG A 61 -8.46 -1.56 -17.31
C ARG A 61 -7.01 -1.27 -16.96
N ALA A 62 -6.73 -1.01 -15.69
CA ALA A 62 -5.39 -0.73 -15.21
C ALA A 62 -4.43 -1.92 -15.42
N LEU A 63 -4.90 -3.12 -15.14
CA LEU A 63 -4.15 -4.35 -15.32
C LEU A 63 -3.84 -4.64 -16.78
N ASN A 64 -4.82 -4.42 -17.67
CA ASN A 64 -4.63 -4.59 -19.11
C ASN A 64 -3.61 -3.61 -19.68
N GLN A 65 -3.67 -2.33 -19.29
CA GLN A 65 -2.66 -1.34 -19.72
C GLN A 65 -1.24 -1.74 -19.30
N ALA A 66 -1.06 -2.29 -18.08
CA ALA A 66 0.23 -2.79 -17.65
C ALA A 66 0.69 -4.01 -18.48
N LYS A 67 -0.25 -4.93 -18.83
CA LYS A 67 0.00 -6.06 -19.74
C LYS A 67 0.49 -5.57 -21.10
N GLU A 68 -0.20 -4.59 -21.70
CA GLU A 68 0.14 -4.02 -23.01
C GLU A 68 1.55 -3.40 -23.02
N LYS A 69 1.98 -2.82 -21.90
CA LYS A 69 3.33 -2.27 -21.72
C LYS A 69 4.37 -3.34 -21.37
N GLY A 70 3.96 -4.58 -21.11
CA GLY A 70 4.85 -5.65 -20.63
C GLY A 70 5.49 -5.34 -19.27
N GLN A 71 4.78 -4.63 -18.40
CA GLN A 71 5.28 -4.17 -17.10
C GLN A 71 4.46 -4.76 -15.95
N ASP A 72 5.12 -4.97 -14.79
CA ASP A 72 4.42 -5.22 -13.53
C ASP A 72 3.67 -3.95 -13.08
N LEU A 73 2.48 -4.11 -12.48
CA LEU A 73 1.70 -3.00 -11.93
C LEU A 73 2.06 -2.76 -10.48
N VAL A 74 2.52 -1.54 -10.17
CA VAL A 74 2.90 -1.15 -8.81
C VAL A 74 1.90 -0.14 -8.25
N THR A 75 1.57 -0.29 -6.98
CA THR A 75 0.83 0.69 -6.18
C THR A 75 1.45 0.87 -4.80
N ILE A 76 1.29 2.05 -4.22
CA ILE A 76 1.79 2.35 -2.87
C ILE A 76 0.70 2.35 -1.79
N CYS A 77 -0.56 2.14 -2.18
CA CYS A 77 -1.71 2.14 -1.28
C CYS A 77 -2.19 0.71 -1.01
N SER A 78 -2.18 0.28 0.25
CA SER A 78 -2.67 -1.05 0.65
C SER A 78 -4.10 -1.36 0.19
N ALA A 79 -5.00 -0.36 0.20
CA ALA A 79 -6.38 -0.56 -0.24
C ALA A 79 -6.45 -0.77 -1.76
N CYS A 80 -5.70 0.01 -2.55
CA CYS A 80 -5.63 -0.18 -4.00
C CYS A 80 -4.98 -1.51 -4.35
N HIS A 81 -3.87 -1.85 -3.68
CA HIS A 81 -3.19 -3.14 -3.84
C HIS A 81 -4.14 -4.31 -3.59
N HIS A 82 -4.90 -4.26 -2.50
CA HIS A 82 -5.88 -5.27 -2.13
C HIS A 82 -6.93 -5.48 -3.23
N VAL A 83 -7.56 -4.38 -3.69
CA VAL A 83 -8.62 -4.48 -4.70
C VAL A 83 -8.07 -4.99 -6.02
N ILE A 84 -6.99 -4.38 -6.52
CA ILE A 84 -6.44 -4.71 -7.83
C ILE A 84 -5.91 -6.15 -7.85
N LYS A 85 -5.21 -6.59 -6.80
CA LYS A 85 -4.66 -7.95 -6.70
C LYS A 85 -5.77 -9.00 -6.62
N ARG A 86 -6.86 -8.73 -5.89
CA ARG A 86 -8.03 -9.62 -5.85
C ARG A 86 -8.77 -9.68 -7.19
N VAL A 87 -8.96 -8.54 -7.84
CA VAL A 87 -9.57 -8.52 -9.18
C VAL A 87 -8.70 -9.28 -10.18
N ASN A 88 -7.38 -9.15 -10.08
CA ASN A 88 -6.46 -9.93 -10.91
C ASN A 88 -6.59 -11.44 -10.66
N ASP A 89 -6.73 -11.85 -9.41
CA ASP A 89 -6.97 -13.25 -9.03
C ASP A 89 -8.32 -13.76 -9.57
N ASP A 90 -9.38 -12.95 -9.46
CA ASP A 90 -10.70 -13.27 -10.04
C ASP A 90 -10.60 -13.45 -11.56
N MET A 91 -9.92 -12.54 -12.28
CA MET A 91 -9.72 -12.65 -13.74
C MET A 91 -8.95 -13.92 -14.13
N LYS A 92 -8.03 -14.36 -13.27
CA LYS A 92 -7.25 -15.58 -13.49
C LYS A 92 -8.04 -16.84 -13.21
N ASN A 93 -8.81 -16.88 -12.13
CA ASN A 93 -9.34 -18.11 -11.55
C ASN A 93 -10.86 -18.26 -11.69
N VAL A 94 -11.62 -17.20 -12.02
CA VAL A 94 -13.09 -17.23 -12.12
C VAL A 94 -13.52 -16.94 -13.55
N GLU A 95 -13.87 -17.99 -14.30
CA GLU A 95 -14.22 -17.91 -15.72
C GLU A 95 -15.40 -16.98 -16.03
N ASP A 96 -16.45 -17.03 -15.22
CA ASP A 96 -17.63 -16.16 -15.41
C ASP A 96 -17.25 -14.67 -15.29
N ILE A 97 -16.50 -14.30 -14.25
CA ILE A 97 -16.02 -12.92 -14.06
C ILE A 97 -15.15 -12.49 -15.23
N ARG A 98 -14.18 -13.33 -15.61
CA ARG A 98 -13.28 -13.07 -16.75
C ARG A 98 -14.06 -12.84 -18.04
N THR A 99 -15.00 -13.72 -18.36
CA THR A 99 -15.80 -13.63 -19.59
C THR A 99 -16.66 -12.37 -19.61
N ARG A 100 -17.39 -12.09 -18.53
CA ARG A 100 -18.29 -10.93 -18.44
C ARG A 100 -17.50 -9.61 -18.48
N ALA A 101 -16.38 -9.52 -17.74
CA ALA A 101 -15.54 -8.32 -17.73
C ALA A 101 -14.92 -8.04 -19.10
N ASN A 102 -14.37 -9.05 -19.79
CA ASN A 102 -13.81 -8.91 -21.14
C ASN A 102 -14.87 -8.52 -22.16
N ASN A 103 -16.06 -9.13 -22.12
CA ASN A 103 -17.18 -8.78 -23.01
C ASN A 103 -17.62 -7.33 -22.82
N TYR A 104 -17.65 -6.84 -21.58
CA TYR A 104 -17.97 -5.44 -21.31
C TYR A 104 -16.87 -4.48 -21.78
N MET A 105 -15.62 -4.83 -21.55
CA MET A 105 -14.46 -4.00 -21.87
C MET A 105 -14.16 -3.94 -23.37
N GLN A 106 -14.59 -4.94 -24.15
CA GLN A 106 -14.34 -5.05 -25.60
C GLN A 106 -12.84 -4.88 -25.94
N LEU A 107 -11.98 -5.53 -25.17
CA LEU A 107 -10.53 -5.50 -25.39
C LEU A 107 -10.17 -6.25 -26.68
N ASP A 108 -9.18 -5.75 -27.42
CA ASP A 108 -8.66 -6.42 -28.63
C ASP A 108 -8.13 -7.82 -28.30
N GLU A 109 -7.43 -7.92 -27.18
CA GLU A 109 -7.03 -9.21 -26.59
C GLU A 109 -7.66 -9.35 -25.19
N PRO A 110 -8.39 -10.45 -24.93
CA PRO A 110 -8.96 -10.70 -23.61
C PRO A 110 -7.90 -10.75 -22.51
N TYR A 111 -8.19 -10.12 -21.37
CA TYR A 111 -7.33 -10.15 -20.18
C TYR A 111 -7.66 -11.38 -19.33
N ALA A 112 -6.65 -12.13 -18.92
CA ALA A 112 -6.80 -13.38 -18.15
C ALA A 112 -5.95 -13.42 -16.86
N GLY A 113 -5.57 -12.24 -16.33
CA GLY A 113 -4.83 -12.16 -15.08
C GLY A 113 -3.31 -12.30 -15.22
N GLU A 114 -2.75 -11.92 -16.37
CA GLU A 114 -1.33 -12.11 -16.70
C GLU A 114 -0.40 -11.13 -15.95
N THR A 115 -0.90 -9.93 -15.61
CA THR A 115 -0.10 -8.87 -14.97
C THR A 115 0.27 -9.23 -13.54
N THR A 116 1.53 -9.05 -13.17
CA THR A 116 1.96 -9.12 -11.76
C THR A 116 1.59 -7.83 -11.04
N VAL A 117 0.93 -7.95 -9.91
CA VAL A 117 0.55 -6.79 -9.05
C VAL A 117 1.43 -6.77 -7.82
N LEU A 118 2.19 -5.70 -7.65
CA LEU A 118 3.13 -5.51 -6.55
C LEU A 118 2.76 -4.28 -5.70
N HIS A 119 2.88 -4.41 -4.40
CA HIS A 119 3.00 -3.24 -3.54
C HIS A 119 4.43 -2.71 -3.61
N TYR A 120 4.61 -1.41 -3.46
CA TYR A 120 5.95 -0.78 -3.49
C TYR A 120 6.93 -1.42 -2.47
N LEU A 121 6.45 -1.84 -1.30
CA LEU A 121 7.29 -2.58 -0.33
C LEU A 121 7.77 -3.92 -0.88
N GLU A 122 6.96 -4.62 -1.71
CA GLU A 122 7.42 -5.84 -2.40
C GLU A 122 8.51 -5.51 -3.42
N VAL A 123 8.41 -4.39 -4.13
CA VAL A 123 9.48 -3.92 -5.03
C VAL A 123 10.77 -3.65 -4.24
N LEU A 124 10.67 -3.00 -3.08
CA LEU A 124 11.83 -2.74 -2.22
C LEU A 124 12.46 -4.04 -1.70
N ARG A 125 11.65 -5.02 -1.30
CA ARG A 125 12.15 -6.31 -0.80
C ARG A 125 12.74 -7.18 -1.90
N ASP A 126 11.98 -7.37 -3.01
CA ASP A 126 12.24 -8.45 -3.96
C ASP A 126 13.05 -7.99 -5.19
N ARG A 127 13.00 -6.71 -5.56
CA ARG A 127 13.64 -6.17 -6.76
C ARG A 127 14.85 -5.28 -6.46
N VAL A 128 14.74 -4.44 -5.44
CA VAL A 128 15.86 -3.61 -4.97
C VAL A 128 16.74 -4.39 -4.00
N GLY A 129 16.13 -5.01 -3.01
CA GLY A 129 16.78 -5.66 -1.87
C GLY A 129 17.03 -4.67 -0.72
N PHE A 130 16.71 -5.08 0.51
CA PHE A 130 16.89 -4.20 1.68
C PHE A 130 18.37 -3.90 2.00
N ASP A 131 19.30 -4.78 1.61
CA ASP A 131 20.73 -4.49 1.75
C ASP A 131 21.16 -3.33 0.85
N LYS A 132 20.73 -3.33 -0.43
CA LYS A 132 20.98 -2.21 -1.34
C LYS A 132 20.25 -0.94 -0.92
N LEU A 133 19.04 -1.05 -0.38
CA LEU A 133 18.34 0.09 0.19
C LEU A 133 19.17 0.71 1.32
N LYS A 134 19.69 -0.12 2.24
CA LYS A 134 20.54 0.32 3.35
C LYS A 134 21.81 1.04 2.88
N GLU A 135 22.46 0.57 1.82
CA GLU A 135 23.62 1.23 1.20
C GLU A 135 23.29 2.63 0.63
N LYS A 136 22.04 2.86 0.24
CA LYS A 136 21.57 4.14 -0.32
C LYS A 136 21.07 5.13 0.74
N VAL A 137 20.93 4.70 1.99
CA VAL A 137 20.52 5.57 3.10
C VAL A 137 21.63 6.56 3.42
N VAL A 138 21.32 7.86 3.30
CA VAL A 138 22.24 8.97 3.63
C VAL A 138 21.91 9.60 4.98
N ASN A 139 20.64 9.52 5.40
CA ASN A 139 20.15 10.02 6.69
C ASN A 139 19.55 8.88 7.49
N PRO A 140 20.33 8.02 8.14
CA PRO A 140 19.80 6.89 8.90
C PRO A 140 18.93 7.36 10.06
N LEU A 141 17.81 6.70 10.27
CA LEU A 141 16.84 7.01 11.32
C LEU A 141 17.29 6.45 12.69
N THR A 142 18.57 6.59 13.00
CA THR A 142 19.19 6.02 14.19
C THR A 142 18.55 6.50 15.50
N GLY A 143 18.29 5.58 16.42
CA GLY A 143 17.70 5.86 17.73
C GLY A 143 16.18 6.01 17.72
N LYS A 144 15.51 5.97 16.56
CA LYS A 144 14.05 5.96 16.46
C LYS A 144 13.51 4.54 16.66
N LYS A 145 12.51 4.38 17.50
CA LYS A 145 11.78 3.13 17.72
C LYS A 145 10.45 3.18 16.99
N ILE A 146 10.32 2.41 15.91
CA ILE A 146 9.22 2.53 14.96
C ILE A 146 8.35 1.28 14.99
N GLY A 147 7.06 1.44 15.32
CA GLY A 147 6.07 0.37 15.21
C GLY A 147 5.56 0.23 13.76
N ALA A 148 5.70 -0.96 13.18
CA ALA A 148 5.11 -1.27 11.89
C ALA A 148 3.60 -1.47 12.03
N TYR A 149 2.78 -0.74 11.25
CA TYR A 149 1.34 -0.96 11.22
C TYR A 149 0.88 -1.39 9.81
N TYR A 150 0.61 -2.66 9.65
CA TYR A 150 0.18 -3.27 8.40
C TYR A 150 -1.31 -3.03 8.09
N GLY A 151 -2.13 -2.99 9.15
CA GLY A 151 -3.57 -3.09 8.99
C GLY A 151 -4.01 -4.45 8.44
N CYS A 152 -5.20 -4.49 7.82
CA CYS A 152 -5.79 -5.75 7.37
C CYS A 152 -5.59 -6.05 5.88
N LEU A 153 -5.61 -5.02 5.01
CA LEU A 153 -5.75 -5.20 3.56
C LEU A 153 -4.49 -5.69 2.84
N LEU A 154 -3.31 -5.41 3.36
CA LEU A 154 -2.06 -5.95 2.78
C LEU A 154 -1.93 -7.46 2.98
N LEU A 155 -2.46 -7.98 4.08
CA LEU A 155 -2.18 -9.33 4.55
C LEU A 155 -3.29 -10.33 4.24
N ARG A 156 -4.55 -9.88 4.13
CA ARG A 156 -5.71 -10.79 4.04
C ARG A 156 -6.59 -10.51 2.81
N PRO A 157 -7.08 -11.54 2.11
CA PRO A 157 -6.87 -12.97 2.36
C PRO A 157 -5.46 -13.43 1.98
N GLY A 158 -4.79 -14.16 2.88
CA GLY A 158 -3.36 -14.49 2.78
C GLY A 158 -2.97 -15.18 1.48
N LYS A 159 -3.79 -16.11 0.98
CA LYS A 159 -3.57 -16.83 -0.29
C LYS A 159 -3.46 -15.90 -1.51
N ILE A 160 -4.32 -14.88 -1.59
CA ILE A 160 -4.39 -13.97 -2.72
C ILE A 160 -3.34 -12.87 -2.57
N MET A 161 -3.28 -12.29 -1.39
CA MET A 161 -2.34 -11.19 -1.14
C MET A 161 -0.89 -11.64 -1.23
N ALA A 162 -0.56 -12.80 -0.64
CA ALA A 162 0.79 -13.38 -0.65
C ALA A 162 1.90 -12.33 -0.41
N PHE A 163 1.60 -11.35 0.43
CA PHE A 163 2.47 -10.22 0.70
C PHE A 163 3.53 -10.60 1.76
N ASP A 164 3.07 -11.22 2.84
CA ASP A 164 3.86 -11.70 3.96
C ASP A 164 3.00 -12.68 4.78
N ASP A 165 3.55 -13.23 5.85
CA ASP A 165 2.78 -14.02 6.82
C ASP A 165 1.68 -13.12 7.44
N PRO A 166 0.38 -13.46 7.27
CA PRO A 166 -0.70 -12.60 7.75
C PRO A 166 -0.79 -12.52 9.28
N GLU A 167 -0.22 -13.50 9.99
CA GLU A 167 -0.25 -13.54 11.45
C GLU A 167 1.03 -12.98 12.07
N ASN A 168 2.17 -13.12 11.40
CA ASN A 168 3.46 -12.62 11.88
C ASN A 168 4.29 -11.97 10.75
N PRO A 169 3.82 -10.86 10.16
CA PRO A 169 4.52 -10.19 9.06
C PRO A 169 5.85 -9.57 9.52
N THR A 170 6.82 -9.48 8.61
CA THR A 170 8.17 -8.95 8.89
C THR A 170 8.68 -7.92 7.89
N ILE A 171 8.06 -7.79 6.72
CA ILE A 171 8.57 -6.93 5.64
C ILE A 171 8.73 -5.46 6.04
N MET A 172 7.80 -4.91 6.84
CA MET A 172 7.90 -3.52 7.29
C MET A 172 8.95 -3.36 8.41
N GLU A 173 9.12 -4.36 9.26
CA GLU A 173 10.19 -4.39 10.27
C GLU A 173 11.57 -4.45 9.61
N ASP A 174 11.74 -5.26 8.56
CA ASP A 174 12.99 -5.34 7.80
C ASP A 174 13.25 -4.04 7.02
N PHE A 175 12.21 -3.42 6.48
CA PHE A 175 12.29 -2.08 5.90
C PHE A 175 12.74 -1.04 6.93
N ILE A 176 12.18 -1.03 8.14
CA ILE A 176 12.57 -0.12 9.23
C ILE A 176 14.05 -0.30 9.58
N ARG A 177 14.52 -1.56 9.67
CA ARG A 177 15.95 -1.87 9.91
C ARG A 177 16.84 -1.36 8.78
N ALA A 178 16.38 -1.49 7.53
CA ALA A 178 17.12 -0.99 6.37
C ALA A 178 17.28 0.55 6.39
N LEU A 179 16.32 1.28 6.96
CA LEU A 179 16.40 2.73 7.17
C LEU A 179 17.26 3.14 8.39
N GLY A 180 17.81 2.18 9.14
CA GLY A 180 18.66 2.42 10.29
C GLY A 180 17.92 2.66 11.61
N ALA A 181 16.61 2.36 11.66
CA ALA A 181 15.78 2.45 12.87
C ALA A 181 15.58 1.09 13.54
N GLU A 182 15.04 1.11 14.77
CA GLU A 182 14.68 -0.07 15.55
C GLU A 182 13.18 -0.38 15.36
N PRO A 183 12.80 -1.56 14.81
CA PRO A 183 11.40 -1.92 14.72
C PRO A 183 10.85 -2.38 16.06
N VAL A 184 9.66 -1.91 16.41
CA VAL A 184 8.89 -2.33 17.58
C VAL A 184 7.82 -3.31 17.15
N ILE A 185 7.87 -4.53 17.68
CA ILE A 185 6.88 -5.57 17.44
C ILE A 185 5.83 -5.52 18.55
N TYR A 186 4.56 -5.36 18.17
CA TYR A 186 3.44 -5.25 19.10
C TYR A 186 2.21 -6.02 18.57
N PRO A 187 1.30 -6.49 19.45
CA PRO A 187 0.22 -7.40 19.05
C PRO A 187 -0.77 -6.86 18.01
N TYR A 188 -1.11 -5.56 18.07
CA TYR A 188 -2.16 -4.97 17.22
C TYR A 188 -1.65 -4.46 15.85
N ARG A 189 -0.43 -4.82 15.44
CA ARG A 189 0.17 -4.30 14.20
C ARG A 189 -0.52 -4.73 12.90
N ASN A 190 -1.25 -5.84 12.93
CA ASN A 190 -1.97 -6.43 11.79
C ASN A 190 -3.51 -6.46 11.98
N GLU A 191 -4.02 -5.72 12.98
CA GLU A 191 -5.44 -5.55 13.21
C GLU A 191 -6.03 -4.41 12.36
N CYS A 192 -7.37 -4.38 12.22
CA CYS A 192 -8.05 -3.36 11.44
C CYS A 192 -8.16 -2.03 12.20
N CYS A 193 -7.88 -0.89 11.56
CA CYS A 193 -8.12 0.45 12.14
C CYS A 193 -9.59 0.88 12.14
N GLY A 194 -10.50 0.12 11.54
CA GLY A 194 -11.89 0.53 11.42
C GLY A 194 -12.16 1.62 10.37
N GLY A 195 -11.23 1.89 9.46
CA GLY A 195 -11.37 2.97 8.46
C GLY A 195 -12.64 2.88 7.60
N TYR A 196 -13.10 1.66 7.26
CA TYR A 196 -14.33 1.47 6.47
C TYR A 196 -15.62 1.71 7.23
N ILE A 197 -15.61 1.58 8.54
CA ILE A 197 -16.79 1.79 9.39
C ILE A 197 -16.81 3.18 10.05
N SER A 198 -15.74 3.97 9.91
CA SER A 198 -15.54 5.23 10.63
C SER A 198 -16.63 6.27 10.41
N LEU A 199 -17.35 6.23 9.29
CA LEU A 199 -18.46 7.14 9.00
C LEU A 199 -19.76 6.73 9.69
N LYS A 200 -19.98 5.42 9.90
CA LYS A 200 -21.21 4.87 10.47
C LYS A 200 -21.06 4.56 11.96
N GLU A 201 -19.91 3.98 12.33
CA GLU A 201 -19.61 3.48 13.67
C GLU A 201 -18.37 4.20 14.22
N LYS A 202 -18.50 5.51 14.45
CA LYS A 202 -17.38 6.38 14.84
C LYS A 202 -16.71 5.91 16.12
N ASP A 203 -17.47 5.65 17.18
CA ASP A 203 -16.93 5.25 18.47
C ASP A 203 -16.18 3.91 18.40
N MET A 204 -16.70 2.98 17.59
CA MET A 204 -16.01 1.70 17.34
C MET A 204 -14.68 1.93 16.63
N SER A 205 -14.66 2.76 15.60
CA SER A 205 -13.42 3.12 14.88
C SER A 205 -12.41 3.81 15.80
N GLN A 206 -12.86 4.70 16.66
CA GLN A 206 -11.99 5.35 17.67
C GLN A 206 -11.38 4.34 18.64
N ASN A 207 -12.18 3.43 19.18
CA ASN A 207 -11.69 2.37 20.08
C ASN A 207 -10.67 1.46 19.39
N MET A 208 -10.87 1.13 18.09
CA MET A 208 -9.93 0.32 17.33
C MET A 208 -8.60 1.06 17.13
N CYS A 209 -8.64 2.32 16.74
CA CYS A 209 -7.44 3.16 16.58
C CYS A 209 -6.69 3.30 17.90
N GLN A 210 -7.41 3.58 18.99
CA GLN A 210 -6.81 3.74 20.32
C GLN A 210 -6.07 2.50 20.78
N LYS A 211 -6.67 1.30 20.61
CA LYS A 211 -6.02 0.02 20.98
C LYS A 211 -4.72 -0.22 20.21
N ILE A 212 -4.69 0.15 18.91
CA ILE A 212 -3.50 0.00 18.07
C ILE A 212 -2.37 0.89 18.62
N GLU A 213 -2.65 2.18 18.86
CA GLU A 213 -1.64 3.12 19.31
C GLU A 213 -1.19 2.86 20.75
N ASP A 214 -2.13 2.55 21.65
CA ASP A 214 -1.79 2.20 23.06
C ASP A 214 -0.93 0.95 23.11
N SER A 215 -1.21 -0.05 22.26
CA SER A 215 -0.39 -1.24 22.15
C SER A 215 1.02 -0.90 21.66
N ALA A 216 1.16 -0.14 20.59
CA ALA A 216 2.46 0.26 20.07
C ALA A 216 3.27 1.08 21.11
N LYS A 217 2.63 2.06 21.75
CA LYS A 217 3.23 2.89 22.81
C LYS A 217 3.64 2.06 24.02
N GLY A 218 2.78 1.12 24.45
CA GLY A 218 3.07 0.21 25.57
C GLY A 218 4.28 -0.71 25.32
N PHE A 219 4.58 -1.02 24.06
CA PHE A 219 5.77 -1.77 23.64
C PHE A 219 6.97 -0.87 23.30
N GLY A 220 6.87 0.44 23.53
CA GLY A 220 7.96 1.40 23.44
C GLY A 220 8.18 2.01 22.07
N ALA A 221 7.16 2.04 21.19
CA ALA A 221 7.26 2.75 19.92
C ALA A 221 7.21 4.29 20.14
N ASP A 222 8.10 5.01 19.46
CA ASP A 222 8.11 6.48 19.42
C ASP A 222 7.17 7.02 18.31
N MET A 223 6.88 6.18 17.31
CA MET A 223 6.03 6.49 16.18
C MET A 223 5.52 5.23 15.48
N LEU A 224 4.50 5.37 14.67
CA LEU A 224 4.01 4.32 13.76
C LEU A 224 4.35 4.64 12.31
N ILE A 225 4.55 3.58 11.52
CA ILE A 225 4.65 3.63 10.07
C ILE A 225 3.55 2.76 9.46
N THR A 226 2.90 3.26 8.40
CA THR A 226 1.89 2.48 7.67
C THR A 226 2.04 2.62 6.16
N ALA A 227 1.47 1.68 5.41
CA ALA A 227 1.43 1.67 3.95
C ALA A 227 0.01 1.87 3.38
N CYS A 228 -0.92 2.36 4.19
CA CYS A 228 -2.28 2.68 3.79
C CYS A 228 -2.63 4.13 4.13
N PRO A 229 -2.94 5.01 3.13
CA PRO A 229 -3.31 6.40 3.40
C PRO A 229 -4.57 6.52 4.24
N LEU A 230 -5.52 5.59 4.06
CA LEU A 230 -6.73 5.54 4.87
C LEU A 230 -6.42 5.20 6.33
N CYS A 231 -5.51 4.27 6.57
CA CYS A 231 -5.08 3.93 7.93
C CYS A 231 -4.34 5.11 8.59
N LYS A 232 -3.41 5.76 7.87
CA LYS A 232 -2.74 6.98 8.35
C LYS A 232 -3.74 8.04 8.77
N TYR A 233 -4.70 8.34 7.90
CA TYR A 233 -5.75 9.31 8.19
C TYR A 233 -6.59 8.91 9.41
N ASN A 234 -7.01 7.64 9.47
CA ASN A 234 -7.91 7.16 10.51
C ASN A 234 -7.25 7.13 11.90
N LEU A 235 -6.00 6.67 12.00
CA LEU A 235 -5.21 6.72 13.22
C LEU A 235 -5.02 8.16 13.69
N ASN A 236 -4.47 9.03 12.85
CA ASN A 236 -4.24 10.44 13.20
C ASN A 236 -5.51 11.21 13.62
N LYS A 237 -6.68 10.79 13.12
CA LYS A 237 -7.95 11.49 13.42
C LYS A 237 -8.66 10.95 14.65
N ASN A 238 -8.57 9.64 14.90
CA ASN A 238 -9.46 8.97 15.83
C ASN A 238 -8.76 8.43 17.09
N ALA A 239 -7.44 8.31 17.10
CA ALA A 239 -6.72 8.01 18.32
C ALA A 239 -6.44 9.31 19.10
N SER A 240 -6.39 9.22 20.43
CA SER A 240 -6.06 10.31 21.33
C SER A 240 -4.62 10.23 21.84
N SER A 241 -3.89 9.19 21.50
CA SER A 241 -2.48 9.09 21.82
C SER A 241 -1.71 10.05 20.92
N GLU A 242 -0.72 10.74 21.48
CA GLU A 242 0.15 11.65 20.72
C GLU A 242 1.23 10.89 19.91
N LEU A 243 0.98 9.62 19.57
CA LEU A 243 1.92 8.81 18.81
C LEU A 243 1.87 9.20 17.33
N PRO A 244 2.91 9.81 16.74
CA PRO A 244 2.87 10.25 15.36
C PRO A 244 2.81 9.05 14.41
N VAL A 245 1.96 9.15 13.37
CA VAL A 245 1.78 8.13 12.35
C VAL A 245 2.30 8.62 11.01
N TYR A 246 3.36 8.01 10.51
CA TYR A 246 3.99 8.33 9.23
C TYR A 246 3.58 7.36 8.15
N TYR A 247 3.70 7.80 6.91
CA TYR A 247 3.61 6.92 5.76
C TYR A 247 5.00 6.37 5.42
N PHE A 248 5.08 5.15 4.92
CA PHE A 248 6.39 4.54 4.67
C PHE A 248 7.25 5.32 3.66
N THR A 249 6.63 5.99 2.66
CA THR A 249 7.35 6.80 1.68
C THR A 249 7.90 8.11 2.26
N GLU A 250 7.29 8.65 3.32
CA GLU A 250 7.80 9.82 4.04
C GLU A 250 9.15 9.51 4.69
N LEU A 251 9.21 8.39 5.43
CA LEU A 251 10.45 7.98 6.11
C LEU A 251 11.50 7.48 5.11
N LEU A 252 11.06 6.84 4.02
CA LEU A 252 11.95 6.43 2.94
C LEU A 252 12.63 7.62 2.29
N SER A 253 11.86 8.66 1.92
CA SER A 253 12.40 9.87 1.31
C SER A 253 13.32 10.66 2.24
N GLU A 254 13.02 10.69 3.55
CA GLU A 254 13.87 11.27 4.58
C GLU A 254 15.22 10.53 4.67
N ALA A 255 15.17 9.20 4.76
CA ALA A 255 16.36 8.37 4.86
C ALA A 255 17.24 8.43 3.62
N LEU A 256 16.65 8.54 2.43
CA LEU A 256 17.36 8.69 1.15
C LEU A 256 17.83 10.14 0.87
N GLY A 257 17.48 11.11 1.71
CA GLY A 257 17.86 12.53 1.54
C GLY A 257 17.13 13.25 0.40
N VAL A 258 16.01 12.70 -0.12
CA VAL A 258 15.26 13.28 -1.25
C VAL A 258 13.97 14.00 -0.83
N LYS A 259 13.69 14.08 0.46
CA LYS A 259 12.45 14.67 0.99
C LYS A 259 12.34 16.17 0.67
N GLU A 260 13.44 16.91 0.69
CA GLU A 260 13.46 18.35 0.40
C GLU A 260 13.28 18.67 -1.09
N GLU A 261 13.49 17.71 -1.99
CA GLU A 261 13.22 17.86 -3.42
C GLU A 261 11.72 17.95 -3.71
N VAL A 262 10.92 17.38 -2.85
CA VAL A 262 9.46 17.31 -2.95
C VAL A 262 8.78 18.54 -2.34
N ALA A 263 9.43 19.21 -1.39
CA ALA A 263 8.90 20.37 -0.69
C ALA A 263 9.02 21.68 -1.48
N LYS A 264 9.58 21.65 -2.70
CA LYS A 264 9.73 22.78 -3.62
C LYS A 264 8.64 22.75 -4.70
#